data_8b573b2b083742049c3130ed6578286e
#
_entry.id   8b573b2b083742049c3130ed6578286e
#
_cell.length_a   1.000
_cell.length_b   1.000
_cell.length_c   1.000
_cell.angle_alpha   90.00
_cell.angle_beta   90.00
_cell.angle_gamma   90.00
#
_symmetry.space_group_name_H-M   'P 1'
#
loop_
_entity.id
_entity.type
_entity.pdbx_description
1 polymer ?
#
loop_
_entity_poly.entity_id
_entity_poly.type
_entity_poly.pdbx_seq_one_letter_code
_entity_poly.pdbx_strand_id
1 'polypeptide(L)'
;MQAKTEKRQRPLRHIEALAALLVLALVALIGPASASPLDDAMDKVFTVRSADAEDRFLGSAFLWTDGTVAVTNAHVVGPAEEVRLIDRHGTDITATVIARDPVRDVAVISLPEAAEGLPLAPEAPQLGDEVFALGAPLGVEFTLTEGRISSLARQVDIAVPMLMLQHDAAVNPGSSGGPLVDKEGRLLGMNSQIADGSRMFVGIAYAIPSSELSRIVTGLIEETLLPFPTLGLTARPVDRQVAEALGTEARGLLIDGVAPGSLSEAAGLKPGDIITQASGTTLTNPGDFAFAIEAATADGAATLTILRAGQELTLPLPLAEPEQTGLRTRDIARAPATVASYTLAALGVTLDPQGTVTALTDNSPALLAGLAKGDRILAINGALQDLATYELTAPALLLLEAPGGATRHIRLDPWHAPEGVRPVGGANVLDPDVVVF
;
A
#
# COMPACT_ATOMS: atom_id res chain seq x y z
N MET A 1 69.12 -17.24 73.69
CA MET A 1 67.67 -17.11 73.86
C MET A 1 67.13 -16.40 72.66
N GLN A 2 66.56 -17.12 71.68
CA GLN A 2 65.95 -16.55 70.49
C GLN A 2 64.40 -16.86 70.62
N ALA A 3 63.61 -15.84 70.73
CA ALA A 3 62.16 -15.96 70.70
C ALA A 3 61.64 -15.87 69.22
N LYS A 4 61.00 -16.94 68.79
CA LYS A 4 60.33 -17.06 67.48
C LYS A 4 59.09 -16.20 67.51
N THR A 5 59.00 -15.21 66.61
CA THR A 5 57.78 -14.48 66.27
C THR A 5 57.06 -15.25 65.17
N GLU A 6 56.02 -15.97 65.48
CA GLU A 6 55.10 -16.64 64.54
C GLU A 6 54.03 -15.69 64.06
N LYS A 7 54.07 -15.35 62.76
CA LYS A 7 53.17 -14.43 62.11
C LYS A 7 51.77 -14.98 61.99
N ARG A 8 50.79 -14.31 62.57
CA ARG A 8 49.34 -14.45 62.30
C ARG A 8 49.06 -13.93 60.86
N GLN A 9 49.08 -14.76 59.88
CA GLN A 9 48.71 -14.42 58.48
C GLN A 9 47.44 -15.21 57.97
N ARG A 10 46.66 -15.81 58.85
CA ARG A 10 45.53 -16.68 58.41
C ARG A 10 44.17 -15.97 58.20
N PRO A 11 43.77 -14.82 58.77
CA PRO A 11 42.42 -14.30 58.50
C PRO A 11 42.28 -13.54 57.18
N LEU A 12 43.36 -12.92 56.62
CA LEU A 12 43.24 -12.17 55.35
C LEU A 12 42.89 -13.05 54.13
N ARG A 13 43.50 -14.23 54.04
CA ARG A 13 43.27 -15.15 52.90
C ARG A 13 41.81 -15.68 52.83
N HIS A 14 41.12 -15.82 53.93
CA HIS A 14 39.72 -16.26 53.99
C HIS A 14 38.79 -15.12 53.59
N ILE A 15 39.12 -13.86 53.89
CA ILE A 15 38.32 -12.68 53.47
C ILE A 15 38.48 -12.44 51.96
N GLU A 16 39.71 -12.61 51.40
CA GLU A 16 39.94 -12.51 49.94
C GLU A 16 39.23 -13.65 49.18
N ALA A 17 39.25 -14.86 49.71
CA ALA A 17 38.56 -15.99 49.10
C ALA A 17 37.02 -15.85 49.18
N LEU A 18 36.50 -15.30 50.28
CA LEU A 18 35.06 -15.02 50.42
C LEU A 18 34.61 -13.88 49.49
N ALA A 19 35.42 -12.82 49.37
CA ALA A 19 35.16 -11.72 48.43
C ALA A 19 35.22 -12.20 46.98
N ALA A 20 36.17 -13.03 46.59
CA ALA A 20 36.24 -13.62 45.26
C ALA A 20 35.06 -14.54 44.96
N LEU A 21 34.60 -15.32 45.94
CA LEU A 21 33.39 -16.20 45.81
C LEU A 21 32.13 -15.35 45.67
N LEU A 22 32.04 -14.24 46.40
CA LEU A 22 30.90 -13.33 46.33
C LEU A 22 30.85 -12.59 44.96
N VAL A 23 32.00 -12.19 44.43
CA VAL A 23 32.13 -11.60 43.08
C VAL A 23 31.79 -12.65 42.01
N LEU A 24 32.28 -13.88 42.13
CA LEU A 24 31.90 -14.95 41.20
C LEU A 24 30.41 -15.31 41.28
N ALA A 25 29.82 -15.29 42.49
CA ALA A 25 28.36 -15.52 42.68
C ALA A 25 27.54 -14.34 42.10
N LEU A 26 28.04 -13.10 42.23
CA LEU A 26 27.42 -11.90 41.62
C LEU A 26 27.50 -11.96 40.09
N VAL A 27 28.65 -12.35 39.53
CA VAL A 27 28.84 -12.53 38.07
C VAL A 27 28.03 -13.70 37.55
N ALA A 28 27.84 -14.76 38.32
CA ALA A 28 26.97 -15.91 37.95
C ALA A 28 25.47 -15.56 38.03
N LEU A 29 25.09 -14.52 38.81
CA LEU A 29 23.72 -14.00 38.87
C LEU A 29 23.39 -13.02 37.73
N ILE A 30 24.42 -12.48 37.05
CA ILE A 30 24.28 -11.75 35.78
C ILE A 30 24.30 -12.82 34.70
N GLY A 31 23.18 -13.51 34.51
CA GLY A 31 22.97 -14.35 33.33
C GLY A 31 23.24 -13.53 32.06
N PRO A 32 23.54 -14.18 30.92
CA PRO A 32 23.62 -13.45 29.65
C PRO A 32 22.37 -12.61 29.51
N ALA A 33 22.52 -11.31 29.25
CA ALA A 33 21.37 -10.46 28.94
C ALA A 33 20.67 -11.11 27.76
N SER A 34 19.54 -11.78 27.99
CA SER A 34 18.68 -12.22 26.90
C SER A 34 18.28 -10.96 26.14
N ALA A 35 18.51 -10.98 24.82
CA ALA A 35 17.97 -9.95 23.96
C ALA A 35 16.46 -9.81 24.25
N SER A 36 15.92 -8.60 24.17
CA SER A 36 14.49 -8.42 24.37
C SER A 36 13.74 -9.10 23.22
N PRO A 37 12.53 -9.63 23.42
CA PRO A 37 11.75 -10.22 22.33
C PRO A 37 11.58 -9.29 21.11
N LEU A 38 11.51 -7.99 21.34
CA LEU A 38 11.43 -6.98 20.28
C LEU A 38 12.77 -6.78 19.55
N ASP A 39 13.87 -6.97 20.26
CA ASP A 39 15.21 -6.92 19.65
C ASP A 39 15.45 -8.14 18.76
N ASP A 40 15.03 -9.33 19.22
CA ASP A 40 15.02 -10.57 18.43
C ASP A 40 14.10 -10.46 17.21
N ALA A 41 12.95 -9.79 17.35
CA ALA A 41 12.05 -9.54 16.23
C ALA A 41 12.67 -8.58 15.21
N MET A 42 13.42 -7.57 15.66
CA MET A 42 14.13 -6.63 14.77
C MET A 42 15.24 -7.31 13.95
N ASP A 43 15.86 -8.37 14.45
CA ASP A 43 16.84 -9.18 13.70
C ASP A 43 16.21 -9.88 12.47
N LYS A 44 14.91 -9.99 12.45
CA LYS A 44 14.14 -10.65 11.39
C LYS A 44 13.54 -9.66 10.39
N VAL A 45 13.89 -8.37 10.49
CA VAL A 45 13.42 -7.29 9.62
C VAL A 45 14.49 -6.90 8.63
N PHE A 46 14.09 -6.60 7.40
CA PHE A 46 14.96 -6.13 6.32
C PHE A 46 14.50 -4.76 5.83
N THR A 47 15.46 -3.95 5.43
CA THR A 47 15.25 -2.86 4.49
C THR A 47 15.23 -3.43 3.08
N VAL A 48 14.22 -3.06 2.28
CA VAL A 48 14.12 -3.45 0.87
C VAL A 48 14.65 -2.33 0.00
N ARG A 49 15.59 -2.66 -0.89
CA ARG A 49 16.16 -1.74 -1.88
C ARG A 49 16.05 -2.32 -3.28
N SER A 50 16.05 -1.43 -4.29
CA SER A 50 16.09 -1.88 -5.68
C SER A 50 17.37 -2.67 -5.97
N ALA A 51 17.28 -3.66 -6.86
CA ALA A 51 18.44 -4.37 -7.37
C ALA A 51 19.11 -3.64 -8.54
N ASP A 52 18.49 -2.57 -9.06
CA ASP A 52 19.02 -1.75 -10.14
C ASP A 52 20.19 -0.84 -9.69
N ALA A 53 20.87 -0.22 -10.67
CA ALA A 53 22.04 0.62 -10.41
C ALA A 53 21.73 1.91 -9.62
N GLU A 54 20.45 2.29 -9.46
CA GLU A 54 20.06 3.50 -8.73
C GLU A 54 20.01 3.30 -7.21
N ASP A 55 20.05 2.05 -6.74
CA ASP A 55 20.02 1.67 -5.31
C ASP A 55 18.92 2.42 -4.51
N ARG A 56 17.70 2.42 -5.04
CA ARG A 56 16.58 3.13 -4.41
C ARG A 56 16.06 2.36 -3.20
N PHE A 57 15.76 3.09 -2.13
CA PHE A 57 14.98 2.57 -1.03
C PHE A 57 13.52 2.32 -1.47
N LEU A 58 12.97 1.14 -1.15
CA LEU A 58 11.63 0.73 -1.54
C LEU A 58 10.68 0.60 -0.33
N GLY A 59 11.14 0.00 0.77
CA GLY A 59 10.31 -0.27 1.94
C GLY A 59 10.97 -1.23 2.92
N SER A 60 10.16 -2.01 3.61
CA SER A 60 10.56 -3.02 4.59
C SER A 60 10.08 -4.41 4.19
N ALA A 61 10.70 -5.44 4.77
CA ALA A 61 10.27 -6.83 4.69
C ALA A 61 10.62 -7.54 6.00
N PHE A 62 10.12 -8.74 6.21
CA PHE A 62 10.48 -9.56 7.37
C PHE A 62 10.53 -11.05 7.03
N LEU A 63 11.30 -11.80 7.81
CA LEU A 63 11.37 -13.25 7.71
C LEU A 63 10.01 -13.88 8.07
N TRP A 64 9.47 -14.66 7.13
CA TRP A 64 8.26 -15.42 7.37
C TRP A 64 8.52 -16.55 8.38
N THR A 65 7.47 -17.04 8.98
CA THR A 65 7.48 -17.94 10.15
C THR A 65 8.40 -19.17 10.05
N ASP A 66 8.50 -19.77 8.88
CA ASP A 66 9.39 -20.93 8.61
C ASP A 66 10.81 -20.51 8.21
N GLY A 67 11.03 -19.19 7.99
CA GLY A 67 12.32 -18.63 7.68
C GLY A 67 12.86 -18.95 6.28
N THR A 68 12.04 -19.53 5.40
CA THR A 68 12.46 -19.88 4.04
C THR A 68 12.27 -18.73 3.05
N VAL A 69 11.40 -17.80 3.38
CA VAL A 69 11.07 -16.62 2.57
C VAL A 69 10.98 -15.36 3.43
N ALA A 70 11.14 -14.22 2.81
CA ALA A 70 10.74 -12.93 3.36
C ALA A 70 9.39 -12.49 2.75
N VAL A 71 8.61 -11.74 3.53
CA VAL A 71 7.31 -11.20 3.11
C VAL A 71 7.36 -9.68 3.15
N THR A 72 6.71 -9.05 2.18
CA THR A 72 6.57 -7.59 2.06
C THR A 72 5.26 -7.26 1.34
N ASN A 73 4.95 -5.97 1.19
CA ASN A 73 3.84 -5.55 0.34
C ASN A 73 4.18 -5.67 -1.16
N ALA A 74 3.18 -6.00 -1.97
CA ALA A 74 3.36 -6.08 -3.42
C ALA A 74 3.74 -4.72 -4.03
N HIS A 75 3.19 -3.61 -3.52
CA HIS A 75 3.55 -2.26 -3.98
C HIS A 75 5.00 -1.87 -3.66
N VAL A 76 5.64 -2.46 -2.64
CA VAL A 76 7.04 -2.23 -2.28
C VAL A 76 7.96 -2.78 -3.37
N VAL A 77 7.73 -4.00 -3.83
CA VAL A 77 8.54 -4.62 -4.88
C VAL A 77 8.09 -4.20 -6.29
N GLY A 78 6.84 -3.78 -6.45
CA GLY A 78 6.26 -3.41 -7.75
C GLY A 78 6.45 -4.53 -8.79
N PRO A 79 6.90 -4.20 -10.02
CA PRO A 79 7.15 -5.19 -11.07
C PRO A 79 8.54 -5.87 -10.97
N ALA A 80 9.39 -5.50 -9.99
CA ALA A 80 10.75 -6.02 -9.89
C ALA A 80 10.78 -7.54 -9.70
N GLU A 81 11.65 -8.23 -10.43
CA GLU A 81 11.90 -9.67 -10.27
C GLU A 81 12.94 -9.95 -9.19
N GLU A 82 13.82 -9.00 -8.93
CA GLU A 82 14.86 -9.06 -7.91
C GLU A 82 14.88 -7.80 -7.06
N VAL A 83 15.16 -7.96 -5.77
CA VAL A 83 15.35 -6.88 -4.80
C VAL A 83 16.55 -7.18 -3.92
N ARG A 84 17.07 -6.17 -3.23
CA ARG A 84 18.09 -6.32 -2.21
C ARG A 84 17.45 -6.23 -0.83
N LEU A 85 17.77 -7.21 0.02
CA LEU A 85 17.36 -7.25 1.42
C LEU A 85 18.56 -6.95 2.28
N ILE A 86 18.49 -5.92 3.10
CA ILE A 86 19.58 -5.52 4.00
C ILE A 86 19.10 -5.67 5.43
N ASP A 87 19.80 -6.48 6.22
CA ASP A 87 19.53 -6.67 7.64
C ASP A 87 20.17 -5.55 8.49
N ARG A 88 19.86 -5.51 9.79
CA ARG A 88 20.41 -4.50 10.69
C ARG A 88 21.91 -4.64 10.96
N HIS A 89 22.53 -5.74 10.59
CA HIS A 89 23.95 -5.99 10.71
C HIS A 89 24.72 -5.60 9.45
N GLY A 90 23.99 -5.15 8.40
CA GLY A 90 24.56 -4.74 7.13
C GLY A 90 24.79 -5.89 6.16
N THR A 91 24.21 -7.07 6.42
CA THR A 91 24.20 -8.16 5.44
C THR A 91 23.28 -7.80 4.29
N ASP A 92 23.79 -7.86 3.07
CA ASP A 92 23.12 -7.43 1.84
C ASP A 92 22.93 -8.65 0.93
N ILE A 93 21.66 -9.00 0.71
CA ILE A 93 21.26 -10.20 -0.03
C ILE A 93 20.45 -9.78 -1.24
N THR A 94 20.90 -10.13 -2.45
CA THR A 94 20.04 -10.05 -3.64
C THR A 94 19.14 -11.28 -3.65
N ALA A 95 17.82 -11.03 -3.72
CA ALA A 95 16.80 -12.05 -3.57
C ALA A 95 15.71 -11.91 -4.65
N THR A 96 15.12 -13.03 -5.07
CA THR A 96 14.12 -13.08 -6.14
C THR A 96 12.71 -12.95 -5.56
N VAL A 97 11.89 -12.11 -6.17
CA VAL A 97 10.45 -12.03 -5.90
C VAL A 97 9.76 -13.19 -6.59
N ILE A 98 9.42 -14.23 -5.83
CA ILE A 98 8.90 -15.50 -6.38
C ILE A 98 7.38 -15.49 -6.61
N ALA A 99 6.64 -14.69 -5.86
CA ALA A 99 5.20 -14.54 -6.02
C ALA A 99 4.69 -13.19 -5.51
N ARG A 100 3.58 -12.73 -6.05
CA ARG A 100 2.90 -11.50 -5.60
C ARG A 100 1.41 -11.52 -5.89
N ASP A 101 0.65 -10.90 -5.00
CA ASP A 101 -0.76 -10.56 -5.18
C ASP A 101 -0.92 -9.04 -5.07
N PRO A 102 -1.03 -8.33 -6.21
CA PRO A 102 -1.16 -6.87 -6.20
C PRO A 102 -2.48 -6.38 -5.62
N VAL A 103 -3.55 -7.19 -5.65
CA VAL A 103 -4.87 -6.81 -5.12
C VAL A 103 -4.85 -6.88 -3.60
N ARG A 104 -4.32 -7.98 -3.03
CA ARG A 104 -4.21 -8.16 -1.57
C ARG A 104 -2.92 -7.57 -1.00
N ASP A 105 -2.09 -6.96 -1.86
CA ASP A 105 -0.88 -6.21 -1.52
C ASP A 105 0.15 -7.03 -0.73
N VAL A 106 0.40 -8.28 -1.14
CA VAL A 106 1.39 -9.18 -0.54
C VAL A 106 2.36 -9.70 -1.60
N ALA A 107 3.65 -9.72 -1.28
CA ALA A 107 4.69 -10.33 -2.09
C ALA A 107 5.59 -11.24 -1.26
N VAL A 108 6.08 -12.31 -1.89
CA VAL A 108 6.96 -13.32 -1.31
C VAL A 108 8.31 -13.26 -2.02
N ILE A 109 9.38 -13.20 -1.22
CA ILE A 109 10.75 -13.09 -1.68
C ILE A 109 11.50 -14.32 -1.21
N SER A 110 12.18 -15.04 -2.11
CA SER A 110 13.01 -16.20 -1.75
C SER A 110 14.25 -15.78 -1.01
N LEU A 111 14.71 -16.62 -0.07
CA LEU A 111 15.98 -16.44 0.63
C LEU A 111 16.95 -17.55 0.23
N PRO A 112 18.27 -17.23 0.13
CA PRO A 112 19.28 -18.24 -0.24
C PRO A 112 19.47 -19.30 0.87
N GLU A 113 19.25 -18.92 2.11
CA GLU A 113 19.38 -19.79 3.29
C GLU A 113 18.17 -19.55 4.21
N ALA A 114 17.63 -20.63 4.80
CA ALA A 114 16.60 -20.53 5.79
C ALA A 114 17.15 -20.05 7.13
N ALA A 115 16.38 -19.20 7.82
CA ALA A 115 16.68 -18.69 9.14
C ALA A 115 15.42 -18.82 10.04
N GLU A 116 15.54 -18.50 11.33
CA GLU A 116 14.37 -18.49 12.21
C GLU A 116 13.47 -17.27 11.90
N GLY A 117 12.24 -17.52 11.44
CA GLY A 117 11.28 -16.47 11.11
C GLY A 117 10.58 -15.89 12.35
N LEU A 118 9.74 -14.86 12.10
CA LEU A 118 8.88 -14.30 13.17
C LEU A 118 7.80 -15.33 13.57
N PRO A 119 7.65 -15.64 14.85
CA PRO A 119 6.57 -16.49 15.31
C PRO A 119 5.23 -15.76 15.16
N LEU A 120 4.19 -16.47 14.76
CA LEU A 120 2.83 -15.94 14.77
C LEU A 120 2.32 -15.76 16.20
N ALA A 121 1.57 -14.70 16.45
CA ALA A 121 0.79 -14.60 17.68
C ALA A 121 -0.25 -15.75 17.72
N PRO A 122 -0.38 -16.48 18.84
CA PRO A 122 -1.29 -17.63 18.94
C PRO A 122 -2.76 -17.21 18.95
N GLU A 123 -3.05 -15.98 19.31
CA GLU A 123 -4.38 -15.41 19.39
C GLU A 123 -4.46 -14.10 18.57
N ALA A 124 -5.64 -13.83 18.02
CA ALA A 124 -5.90 -12.54 17.40
C ALA A 124 -5.81 -11.40 18.42
N PRO A 125 -5.31 -10.22 18.04
CA PRO A 125 -5.23 -9.09 18.95
C PRO A 125 -6.63 -8.62 19.36
N GLN A 126 -6.69 -7.92 20.52
CA GLN A 126 -7.89 -7.28 21.03
C GLN A 126 -7.79 -5.76 20.88
N LEU A 127 -8.94 -5.08 20.93
CA LEU A 127 -8.98 -3.63 20.93
C LEU A 127 -8.23 -3.06 22.13
N GLY A 128 -7.27 -2.16 21.87
CA GLY A 128 -6.44 -1.55 22.89
C GLY A 128 -5.15 -2.30 23.24
N ASP A 129 -4.90 -3.49 22.65
CA ASP A 129 -3.65 -4.21 22.82
C ASP A 129 -2.46 -3.38 22.35
N GLU A 130 -1.37 -3.49 23.09
CA GLU A 130 -0.09 -2.86 22.77
C GLU A 130 0.56 -3.54 21.57
N VAL A 131 1.03 -2.73 20.62
CA VAL A 131 1.64 -3.21 19.38
C VAL A 131 2.87 -2.40 19.02
N PHE A 132 3.77 -3.02 18.29
CA PHE A 132 5.02 -2.43 17.84
C PHE A 132 5.16 -2.60 16.32
N ALA A 133 5.32 -1.48 15.60
CA ALA A 133 5.61 -1.48 14.18
C ALA A 133 7.13 -1.39 13.99
N LEU A 134 7.70 -2.35 13.25
CA LEU A 134 9.12 -2.41 12.95
C LEU A 134 9.33 -2.16 11.46
N GLY A 135 10.42 -1.46 11.10
CA GLY A 135 10.72 -1.19 9.69
C GLY A 135 11.65 -0.01 9.49
N ALA A 136 11.51 0.66 8.34
CA ALA A 136 12.38 1.76 7.93
C ALA A 136 11.56 3.01 7.52
N PRO A 137 10.79 3.64 8.43
CA PRO A 137 10.02 4.83 8.10
C PRO A 137 10.93 5.96 7.61
N LEU A 138 10.56 6.58 6.49
CA LEU A 138 11.31 7.68 5.86
C LEU A 138 12.78 7.35 5.56
N GLY A 139 13.12 6.06 5.39
CA GLY A 139 14.49 5.60 5.19
C GLY A 139 15.35 5.60 6.45
N VAL A 140 14.74 5.80 7.64
CA VAL A 140 15.42 5.58 8.94
C VAL A 140 15.31 4.10 9.26
N GLU A 141 16.36 3.37 8.93
CA GLU A 141 16.41 1.91 9.00
C GLU A 141 16.29 1.40 10.44
N PHE A 142 15.66 0.23 10.60
CA PHE A 142 15.54 -0.49 11.87
C PHE A 142 14.93 0.33 13.01
N THR A 143 13.81 0.99 12.68
CA THR A 143 13.03 1.80 13.62
C THR A 143 11.90 0.96 14.21
N LEU A 144 11.70 1.09 15.54
CA LEU A 144 10.56 0.56 16.27
C LEU A 144 9.69 1.71 16.75
N THR A 145 8.38 1.58 16.54
CA THR A 145 7.39 2.53 17.08
C THR A 145 6.30 1.77 17.83
N GLU A 146 5.85 2.32 18.95
CA GLU A 146 4.82 1.75 19.82
C GLU A 146 3.47 2.39 19.53
N GLY A 147 2.40 1.60 19.68
CA GLY A 147 1.01 2.04 19.60
C GLY A 147 0.04 0.98 20.12
N ARG A 148 -1.23 1.11 19.73
CA ARG A 148 -2.32 0.22 20.16
C ARG A 148 -3.23 -0.14 19.00
N ILE A 149 -3.88 -1.29 19.10
CA ILE A 149 -4.95 -1.68 18.18
C ILE A 149 -6.15 -0.75 18.38
N SER A 150 -6.52 -0.05 17.31
CA SER A 150 -7.64 0.89 17.27
C SER A 150 -8.92 0.30 16.66
N SER A 151 -8.79 -0.73 15.78
CA SER A 151 -9.91 -1.52 15.24
C SER A 151 -9.40 -2.88 14.75
N LEU A 152 -10.24 -3.90 14.89
CA LEU A 152 -9.89 -5.28 14.50
C LEU A 152 -10.24 -5.60 13.05
N ALA A 153 -11.14 -4.82 12.42
CA ALA A 153 -11.63 -5.09 11.08
C ALA A 153 -12.02 -3.77 10.39
N ARG A 154 -11.21 -3.36 9.44
CA ARG A 154 -11.49 -2.21 8.56
C ARG A 154 -11.32 -2.64 7.11
N GLN A 155 -12.36 -2.54 6.32
CA GLN A 155 -12.20 -2.57 4.87
C GLN A 155 -11.78 -1.17 4.43
N VAL A 156 -10.52 -1.04 4.02
CA VAL A 156 -9.93 0.25 3.63
C VAL A 156 -10.27 0.57 2.18
N ASP A 157 -10.26 -0.46 1.34
CA ASP A 157 -10.68 -0.38 -0.05
C ASP A 157 -11.84 -1.35 -0.28
N ILE A 158 -12.98 -0.82 -0.72
CA ILE A 158 -14.19 -1.62 -0.95
C ILE A 158 -14.07 -2.58 -2.15
N ALA A 159 -13.08 -2.37 -3.03
CA ALA A 159 -12.77 -3.29 -4.12
C ALA A 159 -11.88 -4.46 -3.69
N VAL A 160 -11.29 -4.40 -2.50
CA VAL A 160 -10.38 -5.42 -1.98
C VAL A 160 -11.10 -6.26 -0.92
N PRO A 161 -11.15 -7.60 -1.08
CA PRO A 161 -11.80 -8.50 -0.12
C PRO A 161 -10.90 -8.73 1.11
N MET A 162 -10.61 -7.67 1.85
CA MET A 162 -9.72 -7.73 3.01
C MET A 162 -10.18 -6.83 4.14
N LEU A 163 -10.12 -7.36 5.36
CA LEU A 163 -10.31 -6.60 6.59
C LEU A 163 -8.95 -6.41 7.25
N MET A 164 -8.53 -5.16 7.44
CA MET A 164 -7.25 -4.80 8.02
C MET A 164 -7.38 -4.49 9.51
N LEU A 165 -6.29 -4.70 10.26
CA LEU A 165 -6.11 -4.15 11.60
C LEU A 165 -5.86 -2.65 11.47
N GLN A 166 -6.50 -1.84 12.34
CA GLN A 166 -6.17 -0.44 12.49
C GLN A 166 -5.39 -0.24 13.78
N HIS A 167 -4.31 0.53 13.75
CA HIS A 167 -3.47 0.87 14.90
C HIS A 167 -2.95 2.31 14.82
N ASP A 168 -2.39 2.80 15.93
CA ASP A 168 -1.83 4.15 16.04
C ASP A 168 -0.30 4.16 16.31
N ALA A 169 0.40 3.01 16.19
CA ALA A 169 1.85 3.01 16.09
C ALA A 169 2.30 3.83 14.88
N ALA A 170 3.27 4.72 15.05
CA ALA A 170 3.67 5.66 14.01
C ALA A 170 4.33 4.93 12.83
N VAL A 171 3.70 4.98 11.66
CA VAL A 171 4.23 4.48 10.39
C VAL A 171 4.26 5.58 9.35
N ASN A 172 5.22 5.53 8.44
CA ASN A 172 5.40 6.50 7.37
C ASN A 172 5.88 5.76 6.11
N PRO A 173 5.96 6.42 4.95
CA PRO A 173 6.53 5.81 3.74
C PRO A 173 7.86 5.10 4.06
N GLY A 174 7.93 3.81 3.76
CA GLY A 174 9.05 2.94 4.12
C GLY A 174 8.75 1.94 5.23
N SER A 175 7.72 2.17 6.08
CA SER A 175 7.24 1.16 7.02
C SER A 175 6.43 0.06 6.34
N SER A 176 5.93 0.30 5.11
CA SER A 176 5.20 -0.70 4.33
C SER A 176 6.03 -1.96 4.15
N GLY A 177 5.41 -3.12 4.37
CA GLY A 177 6.03 -4.43 4.35
C GLY A 177 6.73 -4.82 5.66
N GLY A 178 6.87 -3.90 6.62
CA GLY A 178 7.40 -4.20 7.95
C GLY A 178 6.38 -4.88 8.85
N PRO A 179 6.80 -5.72 9.83
CA PRO A 179 5.89 -6.42 10.70
C PRO A 179 5.26 -5.49 11.76
N LEU A 180 4.02 -5.79 12.12
CA LEU A 180 3.36 -5.35 13.34
C LEU A 180 3.39 -6.52 14.32
N VAL A 181 4.01 -6.33 15.49
CA VAL A 181 4.21 -7.39 16.47
C VAL A 181 3.65 -7.01 17.84
N ASP A 182 3.44 -8.02 18.69
CA ASP A 182 3.13 -7.81 20.10
C ASP A 182 4.42 -7.59 20.94
N LYS A 183 4.28 -7.37 22.23
CA LYS A 183 5.42 -7.15 23.15
C LYS A 183 6.33 -8.37 23.33
N GLU A 184 5.88 -9.56 22.95
CA GLU A 184 6.65 -10.78 22.89
C GLU A 184 7.34 -11.00 21.53
N GLY A 185 7.26 -10.02 20.60
CA GLY A 185 7.88 -10.07 19.27
C GLY A 185 7.15 -10.99 18.29
N ARG A 186 5.89 -11.38 18.57
CA ARG A 186 5.10 -12.28 17.74
C ARG A 186 4.29 -11.49 16.71
N LEU A 187 4.22 -11.99 15.49
CA LEU A 187 3.59 -11.34 14.35
C LEU A 187 2.07 -11.25 14.53
N LEU A 188 1.54 -10.03 14.52
CA LEU A 188 0.12 -9.71 14.49
C LEU A 188 -0.35 -9.33 13.08
N GLY A 189 0.53 -8.75 12.26
CA GLY A 189 0.22 -8.34 10.90
C GLY A 189 1.41 -7.69 10.18
N MET A 190 1.16 -7.19 8.96
CA MET A 190 2.13 -6.47 8.14
C MET A 190 1.60 -5.06 7.86
N ASN A 191 2.38 -4.03 8.20
CA ASN A 191 2.04 -2.64 7.91
C ASN A 191 1.92 -2.43 6.39
N SER A 192 0.85 -1.81 5.92
CA SER A 192 0.61 -1.60 4.50
C SER A 192 0.28 -0.15 4.17
N GLN A 193 -0.74 0.44 4.79
CA GLN A 193 -1.30 1.73 4.41
C GLN A 193 -1.46 2.68 5.60
N ILE A 194 -1.52 3.97 5.30
CA ILE A 194 -1.95 5.05 6.22
C ILE A 194 -3.24 5.68 5.70
N ALA A 195 -4.06 6.22 6.61
CA ALA A 195 -5.45 6.62 6.32
C ALA A 195 -5.61 7.91 5.54
N ASP A 196 -4.55 8.53 5.05
CA ASP A 196 -4.71 9.86 4.47
C ASP A 196 -3.87 10.03 3.20
N GLY A 197 -4.39 10.83 2.26
CA GLY A 197 -3.71 11.20 1.02
C GLY A 197 -2.48 12.11 1.20
N SER A 198 -2.17 12.57 2.43
CA SER A 198 -1.00 13.43 2.73
C SER A 198 0.32 12.67 2.72
N ARG A 199 0.30 11.34 2.71
CA ARG A 199 1.46 10.44 2.85
C ARG A 199 2.21 10.56 4.17
N MET A 200 1.63 11.20 5.19
CA MET A 200 2.21 11.34 6.52
C MET A 200 1.28 10.74 7.56
N PHE A 201 1.86 10.11 8.58
CA PHE A 201 1.09 9.51 9.67
C PHE A 201 0.33 10.57 10.48
N VAL A 202 -0.98 10.36 10.62
CA VAL A 202 -1.90 11.24 11.36
C VAL A 202 -2.59 10.52 12.54
N GLY A 203 -2.02 9.41 13.02
CA GLY A 203 -2.59 8.61 14.11
C GLY A 203 -3.47 7.45 13.64
N ILE A 204 -3.50 7.16 12.35
CA ILE A 204 -4.25 6.03 11.78
C ILE A 204 -3.37 5.29 10.78
N ALA A 205 -3.13 4.01 11.06
CA ALA A 205 -2.40 3.10 10.20
C ALA A 205 -3.14 1.77 10.06
N TYR A 206 -2.86 1.06 8.99
CA TYR A 206 -3.49 -0.22 8.68
C TYR A 206 -2.46 -1.31 8.44
N ALA A 207 -2.72 -2.50 8.98
CA ALA A 207 -1.90 -3.68 8.79
C ALA A 207 -2.76 -4.86 8.29
N ILE A 208 -2.22 -5.63 7.37
CA ILE A 208 -2.80 -6.90 6.93
C ILE A 208 -2.66 -7.89 8.10
N PRO A 209 -3.74 -8.48 8.62
CA PRO A 209 -3.67 -9.39 9.77
C PRO A 209 -2.82 -10.63 9.48
N SER A 210 -2.14 -11.16 10.49
CA SER A 210 -1.30 -12.35 10.36
C SER A 210 -2.08 -13.60 9.88
N SER A 211 -3.37 -13.71 10.17
CA SER A 211 -4.25 -14.76 9.64
C SER A 211 -4.44 -14.66 8.14
N GLU A 212 -4.66 -13.44 7.61
CA GLU A 212 -4.76 -13.20 6.17
C GLU A 212 -3.41 -13.40 5.48
N LEU A 213 -2.32 -12.91 6.09
CA LEU A 213 -0.97 -13.17 5.58
C LEU A 213 -0.69 -14.66 5.46
N SER A 214 -1.06 -15.47 6.47
CA SER A 214 -0.86 -16.93 6.44
C SER A 214 -1.60 -17.56 5.27
N ARG A 215 -2.87 -17.16 5.03
CA ARG A 215 -3.67 -17.65 3.90
C ARG A 215 -3.05 -17.26 2.57
N ILE A 216 -2.66 -15.99 2.44
CA ILE A 216 -2.15 -15.44 1.17
C ILE A 216 -0.75 -15.99 0.87
N VAL A 217 0.18 -15.94 1.83
CA VAL A 217 1.56 -16.39 1.64
C VAL A 217 1.59 -17.89 1.31
N THR A 218 0.87 -18.72 2.09
CA THR A 218 0.76 -20.16 1.81
C THR A 218 0.18 -20.39 0.41
N GLY A 219 -0.92 -19.72 0.07
CA GLY A 219 -1.56 -19.88 -1.23
C GLY A 219 -0.71 -19.38 -2.41
N LEU A 220 0.15 -18.37 -2.20
CA LEU A 220 1.10 -17.90 -3.20
C LEU A 220 2.25 -18.91 -3.41
N ILE A 221 2.80 -19.47 -2.32
CA ILE A 221 3.90 -20.47 -2.38
C ILE A 221 3.42 -21.77 -2.99
N GLU A 222 2.23 -22.24 -2.61
CA GLU A 222 1.63 -23.50 -3.10
C GLU A 222 0.91 -23.36 -4.43
N GLU A 223 0.84 -22.15 -4.99
CA GLU A 223 0.08 -21.81 -6.22
C GLU A 223 -1.42 -22.18 -6.12
N THR A 224 -1.97 -22.14 -4.91
CA THR A 224 -3.39 -22.45 -4.64
C THR A 224 -4.25 -21.20 -4.49
N LEU A 225 -3.63 -20.02 -4.31
CA LEU A 225 -4.35 -18.76 -4.23
C LEU A 225 -4.83 -18.35 -5.62
N LEU A 226 -6.14 -18.33 -5.80
CA LEU A 226 -6.72 -17.84 -7.04
C LEU A 226 -6.56 -16.31 -7.13
N PRO A 227 -6.13 -15.78 -8.29
CA PRO A 227 -6.06 -14.35 -8.50
C PRO A 227 -7.46 -13.74 -8.42
N PHE A 228 -7.55 -12.55 -7.79
CA PHE A 228 -8.81 -11.82 -7.79
C PHE A 228 -9.15 -11.37 -9.22
N PRO A 229 -10.38 -11.61 -9.73
CA PRO A 229 -10.72 -11.34 -11.12
C PRO A 229 -10.79 -9.84 -11.41
N THR A 230 -10.28 -9.42 -12.57
CA THR A 230 -10.47 -8.07 -13.08
C THR A 230 -11.82 -7.99 -13.80
N LEU A 231 -12.82 -7.40 -13.16
CA LEU A 231 -14.18 -7.37 -13.69
C LEU A 231 -14.37 -6.36 -14.80
N GLY A 232 -13.56 -5.29 -14.85
CA GLY A 232 -13.73 -4.19 -15.80
C GLY A 232 -14.97 -3.36 -15.51
N LEU A 233 -15.27 -3.14 -14.24
CA LEU A 233 -16.42 -2.46 -13.72
C LEU A 233 -16.00 -1.22 -12.94
N THR A 234 -16.64 -0.08 -13.20
CA THR A 234 -16.58 1.10 -12.32
C THR A 234 -17.92 1.30 -11.67
N ALA A 235 -17.93 1.45 -10.36
CA ALA A 235 -19.16 1.57 -9.58
C ALA A 235 -18.97 2.52 -8.39
N ARG A 236 -20.08 2.99 -7.86
CA ARG A 236 -20.11 3.77 -6.63
C ARG A 236 -21.14 3.21 -5.65
N PRO A 237 -20.97 3.43 -4.34
CA PRO A 237 -22.01 3.12 -3.36
C PRO A 237 -23.32 3.85 -3.66
N VAL A 238 -24.44 3.16 -3.48
CA VAL A 238 -25.77 3.79 -3.48
C VAL A 238 -26.01 4.38 -2.10
N ASP A 239 -25.61 5.63 -1.90
CA ASP A 239 -25.88 6.39 -0.70
C ASP A 239 -27.33 6.92 -0.70
N ARG A 240 -27.69 7.68 0.35
CA ARG A 240 -29.03 8.23 0.45
C ARG A 240 -29.37 9.23 -0.65
N GLN A 241 -28.40 10.04 -1.13
CA GLN A 241 -28.65 11.04 -2.17
C GLN A 241 -28.86 10.36 -3.53
N VAL A 242 -28.04 9.36 -3.85
CA VAL A 242 -28.19 8.51 -5.03
C VAL A 242 -29.52 7.76 -4.99
N ALA A 243 -29.88 7.18 -3.84
CA ALA A 243 -31.11 6.45 -3.65
C ALA A 243 -32.36 7.34 -3.85
N GLU A 244 -32.38 8.55 -3.27
CA GLU A 244 -33.46 9.53 -3.45
C GLU A 244 -33.60 9.94 -4.92
N ALA A 245 -32.48 10.19 -5.62
CA ALA A 245 -32.48 10.56 -7.03
C ALA A 245 -32.99 9.45 -7.95
N LEU A 246 -32.70 8.18 -7.61
CA LEU A 246 -33.10 7.01 -8.40
C LEU A 246 -34.43 6.39 -7.94
N GLY A 247 -35.00 6.84 -6.83
CA GLY A 247 -36.26 6.30 -6.26
C GLY A 247 -36.10 4.86 -5.76
N THR A 248 -34.90 4.52 -5.19
CA THR A 248 -34.57 3.18 -4.70
C THR A 248 -34.11 3.21 -3.23
N GLU A 249 -33.76 2.05 -2.69
CA GLU A 249 -33.14 1.96 -1.36
C GLU A 249 -31.66 2.33 -1.40
N ALA A 250 -31.15 2.93 -0.31
CA ALA A 250 -29.76 3.30 -0.16
C ALA A 250 -28.90 2.05 0.17
N ARG A 251 -28.71 1.18 -0.81
CA ARG A 251 -27.88 -0.03 -0.71
C ARG A 251 -27.39 -0.51 -2.07
N GLY A 252 -26.28 -1.25 -2.08
CA GLY A 252 -25.70 -1.81 -3.30
C GLY A 252 -24.74 -0.87 -3.99
N LEU A 253 -24.38 -1.22 -5.21
CA LEU A 253 -23.41 -0.51 -6.05
C LEU A 253 -24.08 -0.07 -7.36
N LEU A 254 -24.08 1.23 -7.63
CA LEU A 254 -24.49 1.80 -8.91
C LEU A 254 -23.33 1.68 -9.90
N ILE A 255 -23.57 1.06 -11.05
CA ILE A 255 -22.58 0.94 -12.12
C ILE A 255 -22.47 2.26 -12.87
N ASP A 256 -21.28 2.87 -12.84
CA ASP A 256 -20.93 4.08 -13.59
C ASP A 256 -20.39 3.74 -14.99
N GLY A 257 -19.67 2.62 -15.12
CA GLY A 257 -19.06 2.22 -16.37
C GLY A 257 -18.75 0.72 -16.44
N VAL A 258 -18.71 0.23 -17.67
CA VAL A 258 -18.32 -1.15 -18.01
C VAL A 258 -17.29 -1.08 -19.13
N ALA A 259 -16.11 -1.64 -18.90
CA ALA A 259 -15.03 -1.63 -19.88
C ALA A 259 -15.34 -2.59 -21.06
N PRO A 260 -15.10 -2.15 -22.31
CA PRO A 260 -15.26 -3.04 -23.47
C PRO A 260 -14.40 -4.29 -23.38
N GLY A 261 -14.94 -5.45 -23.73
CA GLY A 261 -14.26 -6.75 -23.68
C GLY A 261 -14.08 -7.33 -22.29
N SER A 262 -14.64 -6.70 -21.25
CA SER A 262 -14.50 -7.14 -19.86
C SER A 262 -15.47 -8.26 -19.48
N LEU A 263 -15.21 -8.92 -18.34
CA LEU A 263 -16.12 -9.89 -17.74
C LEU A 263 -17.50 -9.29 -17.43
N SER A 264 -17.55 -8.04 -17.01
CA SER A 264 -18.79 -7.31 -16.75
C SER A 264 -19.60 -7.06 -18.02
N GLU A 265 -18.95 -6.73 -19.16
CA GLU A 265 -19.63 -6.61 -20.45
C GLU A 265 -20.17 -7.96 -20.92
N ALA A 266 -19.36 -9.03 -20.80
CA ALA A 266 -19.77 -10.39 -21.15
C ALA A 266 -20.98 -10.86 -20.30
N ALA A 267 -21.09 -10.43 -19.04
CA ALA A 267 -22.23 -10.67 -18.18
C ALA A 267 -23.47 -9.86 -18.58
N GLY A 268 -23.36 -8.88 -19.48
CA GLY A 268 -24.45 -8.00 -19.90
C GLY A 268 -24.77 -6.90 -18.93
N LEU A 269 -23.86 -6.53 -18.02
CA LEU A 269 -23.94 -5.37 -17.15
C LEU A 269 -23.91 -4.07 -17.95
N LYS A 270 -24.54 -3.03 -17.47
CA LYS A 270 -24.63 -1.73 -18.14
C LYS A 270 -24.49 -0.58 -17.14
N PRO A 271 -23.96 0.57 -17.54
CA PRO A 271 -24.06 1.78 -16.76
C PRO A 271 -25.53 2.08 -16.37
N GLY A 272 -25.76 2.44 -15.11
CA GLY A 272 -27.08 2.67 -14.53
C GLY A 272 -27.71 1.44 -13.87
N ASP A 273 -27.13 0.25 -13.97
CA ASP A 273 -27.53 -0.90 -13.16
C ASP A 273 -27.14 -0.70 -11.70
N ILE A 274 -27.93 -1.21 -10.77
CA ILE A 274 -27.58 -1.25 -9.34
C ILE A 274 -27.40 -2.71 -8.95
N ILE A 275 -26.22 -3.12 -8.55
CA ILE A 275 -25.97 -4.47 -8.01
C ILE A 275 -26.47 -4.49 -6.57
N THR A 276 -27.43 -5.37 -6.27
CA THR A 276 -28.03 -5.53 -4.94
C THR A 276 -27.62 -6.81 -4.23
N GLN A 277 -27.25 -7.85 -5.00
CA GLN A 277 -26.74 -9.12 -4.47
C GLN A 277 -25.66 -9.69 -5.38
N ALA A 278 -24.70 -10.42 -4.79
CA ALA A 278 -23.71 -11.22 -5.49
C ALA A 278 -23.61 -12.59 -4.84
N SER A 279 -23.78 -13.67 -5.63
CA SER A 279 -23.72 -15.09 -5.19
C SER A 279 -24.54 -15.36 -3.91
N GLY A 280 -25.76 -14.80 -3.83
CA GLY A 280 -26.66 -14.93 -2.68
C GLY A 280 -26.37 -14.00 -1.51
N THR A 281 -25.24 -13.28 -1.51
CA THR A 281 -24.93 -12.26 -0.50
C THR A 281 -25.61 -10.94 -0.87
N THR A 282 -26.49 -10.45 0.01
CA THR A 282 -27.08 -9.11 -0.14
C THR A 282 -26.04 -8.05 0.20
N LEU A 283 -25.86 -7.07 -0.69
CA LEU A 283 -24.90 -5.97 -0.50
C LEU A 283 -25.50 -4.94 0.47
N THR A 284 -25.21 -5.10 1.76
CA THR A 284 -25.60 -4.16 2.82
C THR A 284 -24.58 -3.06 2.99
N ASN A 285 -23.28 -3.41 2.76
CA ASN A 285 -22.18 -2.47 2.70
C ASN A 285 -21.54 -2.53 1.31
N PRO A 286 -20.98 -1.43 0.82
CA PRO A 286 -20.38 -1.38 -0.52
C PRO A 286 -19.29 -2.47 -0.73
N GLY A 287 -18.51 -2.77 0.29
CA GLY A 287 -17.42 -3.75 0.23
C GLY A 287 -17.87 -5.21 0.25
N ASP A 288 -19.13 -5.53 0.56
CA ASP A 288 -19.65 -6.90 0.56
C ASP A 288 -19.49 -7.55 -0.83
N PHE A 289 -19.49 -6.73 -1.89
CA PHE A 289 -19.31 -7.19 -3.27
C PHE A 289 -17.96 -7.89 -3.49
N ALA A 290 -16.86 -7.28 -3.05
CA ALA A 290 -15.53 -7.86 -3.23
C ALA A 290 -15.40 -9.21 -2.54
N PHE A 291 -15.91 -9.35 -1.31
CA PHE A 291 -15.92 -10.64 -0.60
C PHE A 291 -16.80 -11.69 -1.29
N ALA A 292 -17.95 -11.30 -1.81
CA ALA A 292 -18.82 -12.22 -2.53
C ALA A 292 -18.19 -12.71 -3.84
N ILE A 293 -17.46 -11.85 -4.54
CA ILE A 293 -16.72 -12.21 -5.75
C ILE A 293 -15.54 -13.14 -5.40
N GLU A 294 -14.76 -12.83 -4.35
CA GLU A 294 -13.67 -13.71 -3.91
C GLU A 294 -14.19 -15.11 -3.58
N ALA A 295 -15.27 -15.20 -2.81
CA ALA A 295 -15.87 -16.48 -2.44
C ALA A 295 -16.35 -17.29 -3.67
N ALA A 296 -16.81 -16.61 -4.72
CA ALA A 296 -17.28 -17.25 -5.95
C ALA A 296 -16.16 -17.57 -6.95
N THR A 297 -14.92 -17.11 -6.73
CA THR A 297 -13.81 -17.29 -7.69
C THR A 297 -13.49 -18.76 -7.90
N ALA A 298 -13.58 -19.60 -6.88
CA ALA A 298 -13.36 -21.04 -6.98
C ALA A 298 -14.38 -21.75 -7.89
N ASP A 299 -15.60 -21.23 -7.97
CA ASP A 299 -16.68 -21.75 -8.83
C ASP A 299 -16.56 -21.23 -10.28
N GLY A 300 -15.65 -20.29 -10.55
CA GLY A 300 -15.43 -19.69 -11.87
C GLY A 300 -16.55 -18.77 -12.34
N ALA A 301 -17.60 -18.56 -11.55
CA ALA A 301 -18.71 -17.67 -11.88
C ALA A 301 -19.43 -17.18 -10.62
N ALA A 302 -19.92 -15.95 -10.65
CA ALA A 302 -20.83 -15.39 -9.67
C ALA A 302 -22.23 -15.20 -10.29
N THR A 303 -23.25 -15.12 -9.46
CA THR A 303 -24.59 -14.73 -9.86
C THR A 303 -24.92 -13.38 -9.28
N LEU A 304 -25.23 -12.40 -10.13
CA LEU A 304 -25.59 -11.05 -9.69
C LEU A 304 -27.09 -10.82 -9.75
N THR A 305 -27.66 -10.24 -8.70
CA THR A 305 -29.00 -9.64 -8.74
C THR A 305 -28.82 -8.13 -8.90
N ILE A 306 -29.44 -7.57 -9.94
CA ILE A 306 -29.36 -6.16 -10.26
C ILE A 306 -30.73 -5.52 -10.39
N LEU A 307 -30.81 -4.21 -10.18
CA LEU A 307 -31.96 -3.39 -10.57
C LEU A 307 -31.58 -2.62 -11.84
N ARG A 308 -32.35 -2.82 -12.92
CA ARG A 308 -32.21 -2.09 -14.18
C ARG A 308 -33.53 -1.41 -14.49
N ALA A 309 -33.59 -0.08 -14.52
CA ALA A 309 -34.79 0.69 -14.71
C ALA A 309 -35.94 0.26 -13.78
N GLY A 310 -35.66 -0.03 -12.52
CA GLY A 310 -36.62 -0.47 -11.50
C GLY A 310 -37.04 -1.95 -11.60
N GLN A 311 -36.51 -2.71 -12.55
CA GLN A 311 -36.78 -4.16 -12.68
C GLN A 311 -35.61 -4.97 -12.14
N GLU A 312 -35.92 -5.97 -11.32
CA GLU A 312 -34.92 -6.92 -10.83
C GLU A 312 -34.56 -7.94 -11.92
N LEU A 313 -33.28 -8.12 -12.15
CA LEU A 313 -32.74 -9.08 -13.10
C LEU A 313 -31.64 -9.92 -12.43
N THR A 314 -31.50 -11.17 -12.82
CA THR A 314 -30.40 -12.04 -12.41
C THR A 314 -29.50 -12.29 -13.60
N LEU A 315 -28.20 -12.00 -13.42
CA LEU A 315 -27.18 -12.15 -14.47
C LEU A 315 -26.05 -13.06 -13.97
N PRO A 316 -25.58 -14.02 -14.81
CA PRO A 316 -24.35 -14.76 -14.54
C PRO A 316 -23.16 -13.84 -14.85
N LEU A 317 -22.20 -13.76 -13.91
CA LEU A 317 -20.92 -13.08 -14.10
C LEU A 317 -19.81 -14.14 -14.19
N PRO A 318 -19.20 -14.38 -15.36
CA PRO A 318 -18.04 -15.24 -15.44
C PRO A 318 -16.86 -14.60 -14.70
N LEU A 319 -16.11 -15.38 -13.90
CA LEU A 319 -14.96 -14.92 -13.12
C LEU A 319 -13.62 -15.43 -13.67
N ALA A 320 -13.68 -16.39 -14.61
CA ALA A 320 -12.52 -16.83 -15.36
C ALA A 320 -12.54 -16.16 -16.74
N GLU A 321 -11.40 -15.65 -17.16
CA GLU A 321 -11.22 -15.21 -18.54
C GLU A 321 -11.41 -16.43 -19.47
N PRO A 322 -12.11 -16.29 -20.61
CA PRO A 322 -12.14 -17.35 -21.62
C PRO A 322 -10.69 -17.69 -21.99
N GLU A 323 -10.35 -18.99 -21.98
CA GLU A 323 -9.01 -19.45 -22.33
C GLU A 323 -8.52 -18.82 -23.64
N GLN A 324 -7.70 -17.79 -23.54
CA GLN A 324 -6.88 -17.34 -24.65
C GLN A 324 -5.71 -18.32 -24.73
N THR A 325 -5.83 -19.28 -25.63
CA THR A 325 -4.74 -20.15 -26.05
C THR A 325 -3.61 -19.29 -26.61
N GLY A 326 -2.59 -19.05 -25.83
CA GLY A 326 -1.33 -18.50 -26.30
C GLY A 326 -0.79 -17.34 -25.45
N LEU A 327 0.32 -17.63 -24.75
CA LEU A 327 1.23 -16.71 -24.08
C LEU A 327 0.75 -16.19 -22.72
N ARG A 328 1.11 -16.98 -21.69
CA ARG A 328 1.19 -16.49 -20.31
C ARG A 328 2.41 -15.57 -20.14
N THR A 329 2.22 -14.32 -20.49
CA THR A 329 2.91 -13.23 -19.82
C THR A 329 1.79 -12.39 -19.26
N ARG A 330 1.35 -12.69 -18.05
CA ARG A 330 0.54 -11.75 -17.28
C ARG A 330 1.48 -10.63 -16.81
N ASP A 331 1.82 -9.76 -17.75
CA ASP A 331 1.81 -8.37 -17.41
C ASP A 331 0.37 -8.08 -16.97
N ILE A 332 0.13 -7.97 -15.68
CA ILE A 332 -0.82 -7.00 -15.21
C ILE A 332 -0.13 -5.66 -15.51
N ALA A 333 0.02 -5.34 -16.80
CA ALA A 333 -0.08 -3.99 -17.23
C ALA A 333 -1.42 -3.55 -16.63
N ARG A 334 -1.37 -2.82 -15.53
CA ARG A 334 -2.31 -1.74 -15.27
C ARG A 334 -2.58 -1.21 -16.65
N ALA A 335 -3.81 -1.46 -17.20
CA ALA A 335 -4.17 -1.06 -18.55
C ALA A 335 -3.57 0.32 -18.66
N PRO A 336 -2.67 0.63 -19.64
CA PRO A 336 -1.94 1.86 -19.64
C PRO A 336 -3.03 2.87 -19.41
N ALA A 337 -3.01 3.51 -18.23
CA ALA A 337 -4.03 4.47 -17.87
C ALA A 337 -3.96 5.35 -19.09
N THR A 338 -5.04 5.42 -19.89
CA THR A 338 -5.02 6.17 -21.14
C THR A 338 -4.51 7.47 -20.67
N VAL A 339 -3.24 7.81 -20.97
CA VAL A 339 -2.58 8.97 -20.37
C VAL A 339 -3.43 10.08 -20.88
N ALA A 340 -4.32 10.62 -20.02
CA ALA A 340 -5.23 11.66 -20.43
C ALA A 340 -4.31 12.78 -20.85
N SER A 341 -4.24 13.08 -22.16
CA SER A 341 -3.51 14.22 -22.64
C SER A 341 -4.36 15.45 -22.36
N TYR A 342 -3.73 16.51 -21.91
CA TYR A 342 -4.40 17.76 -21.61
C TYR A 342 -3.84 18.87 -22.48
N THR A 343 -4.69 19.57 -23.24
CA THR A 343 -4.33 20.84 -23.84
C THR A 343 -4.24 21.93 -22.75
N LEU A 344 -3.50 23.00 -23.00
CA LEU A 344 -3.43 24.13 -22.06
C LEU A 344 -4.83 24.72 -21.80
N ALA A 345 -5.71 24.72 -22.82
CA ALA A 345 -7.09 25.15 -22.67
C ALA A 345 -7.89 24.25 -21.71
N ALA A 346 -7.71 22.93 -21.75
CA ALA A 346 -8.33 21.98 -20.83
C ALA A 346 -7.85 22.19 -19.38
N LEU A 347 -6.65 22.74 -19.21
CA LEU A 347 -6.08 23.09 -17.90
C LEU A 347 -6.49 24.49 -17.42
N GLY A 348 -7.43 25.13 -18.12
CA GLY A 348 -8.00 26.41 -17.75
C GLY A 348 -7.20 27.63 -18.22
N VAL A 349 -6.31 27.48 -19.21
CA VAL A 349 -5.46 28.56 -19.73
C VAL A 349 -6.01 29.09 -21.04
N THR A 350 -6.25 30.40 -21.12
CA THR A 350 -6.51 31.10 -22.38
C THR A 350 -5.30 31.92 -22.75
N LEU A 351 -4.78 31.73 -23.97
CA LEU A 351 -3.59 32.38 -24.47
C LEU A 351 -3.94 33.32 -25.62
N ASP A 352 -3.13 34.38 -25.79
CA ASP A 352 -3.06 35.11 -27.03
C ASP A 352 -2.12 34.41 -28.06
N PRO A 353 -2.07 34.88 -29.32
CA PRO A 353 -1.16 34.32 -30.32
C PRO A 353 0.33 34.42 -29.98
N GLN A 354 0.72 35.24 -29.01
CA GLN A 354 2.09 35.43 -28.54
C GLN A 354 2.43 34.53 -27.35
N GLY A 355 1.47 33.71 -26.89
CA GLY A 355 1.65 32.79 -25.75
C GLY A 355 1.49 33.46 -24.40
N THR A 356 0.85 34.64 -24.33
CA THR A 356 0.55 35.35 -23.09
C THR A 356 -0.78 34.86 -22.51
N VAL A 357 -0.82 34.62 -21.22
CA VAL A 357 -2.03 34.23 -20.50
C VAL A 357 -2.99 35.40 -20.39
N THR A 358 -4.10 35.33 -21.11
CA THR A 358 -5.15 36.37 -21.12
C THR A 358 -6.23 36.10 -20.06
N ALA A 359 -6.50 34.85 -19.77
CA ALA A 359 -7.43 34.41 -18.71
C ALA A 359 -7.04 33.05 -18.14
N LEU A 360 -7.44 32.82 -16.90
CA LEU A 360 -7.35 31.53 -16.20
C LEU A 360 -8.71 31.22 -15.62
N THR A 361 -9.09 29.95 -15.69
CA THR A 361 -10.30 29.45 -15.03
C THR A 361 -10.03 29.33 -13.53
N ASP A 362 -10.99 29.77 -12.71
CA ASP A 362 -10.92 29.61 -11.25
C ASP A 362 -10.81 28.12 -10.87
N ASN A 363 -10.00 27.83 -9.87
CA ASN A 363 -9.72 26.46 -9.39
C ASN A 363 -9.18 25.51 -10.48
N SER A 364 -8.55 26.04 -11.52
CA SER A 364 -7.92 25.23 -12.57
C SER A 364 -6.54 24.71 -12.15
N PRO A 365 -6.08 23.58 -12.72
CA PRO A 365 -4.74 23.05 -12.48
C PRO A 365 -3.63 24.06 -12.78
N ALA A 366 -3.79 24.88 -13.82
CA ALA A 366 -2.81 25.89 -14.21
C ALA A 366 -2.73 27.04 -13.19
N LEU A 367 -3.86 27.52 -12.68
CA LEU A 367 -3.91 28.55 -11.64
C LEU A 367 -3.21 28.05 -10.35
N LEU A 368 -3.50 26.82 -9.94
CA LEU A 368 -2.89 26.23 -8.74
C LEU A 368 -1.39 25.94 -8.91
N ALA A 369 -0.95 25.62 -10.12
CA ALA A 369 0.47 25.48 -10.43
C ALA A 369 1.23 26.82 -10.36
N GLY A 370 0.51 27.94 -10.19
CA GLY A 370 1.11 29.27 -10.07
C GLY A 370 1.19 30.05 -11.38
N LEU A 371 0.45 29.64 -12.42
CA LEU A 371 0.29 30.44 -13.63
C LEU A 371 -0.59 31.67 -13.31
N ALA A 372 -0.24 32.82 -13.83
CA ALA A 372 -0.96 34.07 -13.59
C ALA A 372 -1.32 34.78 -14.91
N LYS A 373 -2.41 35.56 -14.88
CA LYS A 373 -2.77 36.41 -16.00
C LYS A 373 -1.64 37.42 -16.31
N GLY A 374 -1.23 37.51 -17.56
CA GLY A 374 -0.15 38.34 -18.04
C GLY A 374 1.20 37.60 -18.10
N ASP A 375 1.33 36.41 -17.58
CA ASP A 375 2.51 35.55 -17.80
C ASP A 375 2.60 35.17 -19.28
N ARG A 376 3.81 35.15 -19.84
CA ARG A 376 4.09 34.62 -21.16
C ARG A 376 4.82 33.28 -21.06
N ILE A 377 4.30 32.24 -21.69
CA ILE A 377 4.94 30.94 -21.76
C ILE A 377 6.07 31.00 -22.78
N LEU A 378 7.32 30.86 -22.31
CA LEU A 378 8.51 30.94 -23.16
C LEU A 378 8.94 29.53 -23.64
N ALA A 379 8.78 28.52 -22.82
CA ALA A 379 9.14 27.12 -23.13
C ALA A 379 8.36 26.13 -22.27
N ILE A 380 8.19 24.94 -22.79
CA ILE A 380 7.69 23.76 -22.05
C ILE A 380 8.76 22.69 -22.15
N ASN A 381 9.20 22.15 -20.99
CA ASN A 381 10.27 21.15 -20.89
C ASN A 381 11.56 21.59 -21.63
N GLY A 382 11.90 22.88 -21.54
CA GLY A 382 13.11 23.44 -22.12
C GLY A 382 13.05 23.67 -23.63
N ALA A 383 11.91 23.43 -24.31
CA ALA A 383 11.75 23.64 -25.73
C ALA A 383 10.62 24.62 -26.05
N LEU A 384 10.77 25.38 -27.16
CA LEU A 384 9.67 26.15 -27.74
C LEU A 384 8.64 25.17 -28.33
N GLN A 385 7.38 25.32 -27.93
CA GLN A 385 6.27 24.51 -28.39
C GLN A 385 5.23 25.33 -29.12
N ASP A 386 4.46 24.69 -30.00
CA ASP A 386 3.23 25.29 -30.50
C ASP A 386 2.15 25.17 -29.41
N LEU A 387 1.97 26.25 -28.64
CA LEU A 387 1.09 26.27 -27.47
C LEU A 387 -0.39 26.04 -27.82
N ALA A 388 -0.80 26.27 -29.07
CA ALA A 388 -2.18 26.08 -29.49
C ALA A 388 -2.56 24.62 -29.66
N THR A 389 -1.59 23.78 -30.01
CA THR A 389 -1.80 22.34 -30.25
C THR A 389 -1.07 21.47 -29.25
N TYR A 390 -0.35 22.06 -28.30
CA TYR A 390 0.43 21.29 -27.32
C TYR A 390 -0.46 20.45 -26.38
N GLU A 391 -0.16 19.18 -26.32
CA GLU A 391 -0.81 18.23 -25.42
C GLU A 391 0.19 17.74 -24.37
N LEU A 392 -0.15 17.97 -23.09
CA LEU A 392 0.58 17.39 -21.97
C LEU A 392 0.19 15.91 -21.84
N THR A 393 1.16 15.03 -21.93
CA THR A 393 1.03 13.58 -21.67
C THR A 393 1.75 13.13 -20.39
N ALA A 394 2.48 14.05 -19.76
CA ALA A 394 3.20 13.91 -18.50
C ALA A 394 3.33 15.28 -17.82
N PRO A 395 3.65 15.35 -16.51
CA PRO A 395 3.97 16.60 -15.84
C PRO A 395 4.99 17.42 -16.62
N ALA A 396 4.75 18.71 -16.76
CA ALA A 396 5.58 19.61 -17.57
C ALA A 396 6.18 20.74 -16.74
N LEU A 397 7.40 21.13 -17.07
CA LEU A 397 8.08 22.31 -16.53
C LEU A 397 7.90 23.47 -17.50
N LEU A 398 7.17 24.50 -17.10
CA LEU A 398 6.93 25.70 -17.90
C LEU A 398 7.91 26.79 -17.49
N LEU A 399 8.62 27.40 -18.47
CA LEU A 399 9.36 28.62 -18.27
C LEU A 399 8.43 29.80 -18.63
N LEU A 400 8.21 30.68 -17.67
CA LEU A 400 7.31 31.84 -17.77
C LEU A 400 8.09 33.14 -17.67
N GLU A 401 7.62 34.14 -18.37
CA GLU A 401 8.01 35.54 -18.18
C GLU A 401 6.81 36.32 -17.61
N ALA A 402 6.99 36.93 -16.45
CA ALA A 402 5.98 37.77 -15.83
C ALA A 402 5.89 39.13 -16.52
N PRO A 403 4.80 39.91 -16.37
CA PRO A 403 4.62 41.23 -16.95
C PRO A 403 5.77 42.25 -16.72
N GLY A 404 6.57 42.01 -15.69
CA GLY A 404 7.75 42.82 -15.36
C GLY A 404 9.06 42.32 -15.97
N GLY A 405 9.04 41.33 -16.87
CA GLY A 405 10.21 40.74 -17.52
C GLY A 405 10.98 39.72 -16.67
N ALA A 406 10.57 39.46 -15.43
CA ALA A 406 11.17 38.42 -14.59
C ALA A 406 10.73 37.03 -15.07
N THR A 407 11.69 36.11 -15.13
CA THR A 407 11.41 34.72 -15.52
C THR A 407 11.33 33.79 -14.30
N ARG A 408 10.48 32.78 -14.37
CA ARG A 408 10.36 31.74 -13.38
C ARG A 408 9.94 30.41 -14.03
N HIS A 409 10.24 29.31 -13.34
CA HIS A 409 9.72 28.00 -13.69
C HIS A 409 8.55 27.62 -12.78
N ILE A 410 7.52 27.00 -13.37
CA ILE A 410 6.46 26.32 -12.64
C ILE A 410 6.33 24.88 -13.13
N ARG A 411 5.93 23.97 -12.24
CA ARG A 411 5.57 22.61 -12.61
C ARG A 411 4.06 22.51 -12.77
N LEU A 412 3.61 22.12 -13.94
CA LEU A 412 2.20 21.85 -14.25
C LEU A 412 1.98 20.34 -14.24
N ASP A 413 1.21 19.86 -13.27
CA ASP A 413 0.97 18.44 -13.03
C ASP A 413 -0.53 18.20 -12.74
N PRO A 414 -1.37 18.11 -13.79
CA PRO A 414 -2.81 17.94 -13.63
C PRO A 414 -3.23 16.58 -13.09
N TRP A 415 -2.34 15.57 -13.13
CA TRP A 415 -2.65 14.22 -12.62
C TRP A 415 -2.52 14.11 -11.10
N HIS A 416 -1.83 15.06 -10.45
CA HIS A 416 -1.66 15.15 -9.00
C HIS A 416 -2.23 16.45 -8.43
N ALA A 417 -3.26 17.01 -9.09
CA ALA A 417 -3.92 18.20 -8.60
C ALA A 417 -4.71 17.89 -7.31
N PRO A 418 -4.78 18.83 -6.35
CA PRO A 418 -5.57 18.67 -5.14
C PRO A 418 -7.06 18.40 -5.43
N GLU A 419 -7.77 17.74 -4.50
CA GLU A 419 -9.21 17.51 -4.58
C GLU A 419 -9.97 18.82 -4.90
N GLY A 420 -10.94 18.73 -5.82
CA GLY A 420 -11.75 19.86 -6.26
C GLY A 420 -11.18 20.66 -7.45
N VAL A 421 -9.96 20.34 -7.89
CA VAL A 421 -9.31 20.99 -9.04
C VAL A 421 -9.34 20.06 -10.22
N ARG A 422 -10.22 20.34 -11.19
CA ARG A 422 -10.40 19.47 -12.36
C ARG A 422 -10.10 20.21 -13.66
N PRO A 423 -9.49 19.53 -14.66
CA PRO A 423 -9.40 20.07 -16.01
C PRO A 423 -10.80 20.28 -16.60
N VAL A 424 -11.01 21.40 -17.27
CA VAL A 424 -12.28 21.69 -17.94
C VAL A 424 -12.34 20.86 -19.24
N GLY A 425 -13.23 19.86 -19.28
CA GLY A 425 -13.47 19.06 -20.50
C GLY A 425 -12.56 17.84 -20.70
N GLY A 426 -11.83 17.41 -19.69
CA GLY A 426 -11.05 16.17 -19.72
C GLY A 426 -11.94 14.95 -19.49
N ALA A 427 -11.90 13.96 -20.40
CA ALA A 427 -12.52 12.67 -20.14
C ALA A 427 -11.79 11.97 -19.00
N ASN A 428 -12.56 11.55 -17.98
CA ASN A 428 -12.21 10.57 -16.95
C ASN A 428 -11.09 10.92 -15.95
N VAL A 429 -11.29 11.97 -15.15
CA VAL A 429 -10.86 11.91 -13.76
C VAL A 429 -11.95 11.14 -13.04
N LEU A 430 -11.67 9.94 -12.53
CA LEU A 430 -12.62 9.20 -11.70
C LEU A 430 -12.96 10.06 -10.48
N ASP A 431 -14.26 10.22 -10.25
CA ASP A 431 -14.80 10.79 -9.01
C ASP A 431 -14.22 9.98 -7.85
N PRO A 432 -13.74 10.58 -6.74
CA PRO A 432 -13.23 9.84 -5.60
C PRO A 432 -14.21 8.81 -5.02
N ASP A 433 -15.52 8.98 -5.29
CA ASP A 433 -16.55 8.04 -4.89
C ASP A 433 -16.70 6.86 -5.90
N VAL A 434 -15.97 6.85 -7.01
CA VAL A 434 -15.98 5.78 -8.01
C VAL A 434 -14.90 4.75 -7.72
N VAL A 435 -15.31 3.49 -7.59
CA VAL A 435 -14.42 2.34 -7.35
C VAL A 435 -14.31 1.52 -8.61
N VAL A 436 -13.09 1.07 -8.94
CA VAL A 436 -12.81 0.19 -10.08
C VAL A 436 -12.60 -1.23 -9.56
N PHE A 437 -13.38 -2.16 -10.10
CA PHE A 437 -13.32 -3.58 -9.78
C PHE A 437 -12.76 -4.39 -10.95
#